data_458090f92f32c4fec5b979c0969d2a1a
#
_entry.id   458090f92f32c4fec5b979c0969d2a1a
#
_cell.length_a   1.000
_cell.length_b   1.000
_cell.length_c   1.000
_cell.angle_alpha   90.00
_cell.angle_beta   90.00
_cell.angle_gamma   90.00
#
_symmetry.space_group_name_H-M   'P 1'
#
loop_
_entity.id
_entity.type
_entity.pdbx_description
1 polymer ?
#
loop_
_entity_poly.entity_id
_entity_poly.type
_entity_poly.pdbx_seq_one_letter_code
_entity_poly.pdbx_strand_id
1 'polypeptide(L)' 'MNIGDRLEAIGKLVPVGCTFADIGTDHAYLPVWLLEQGKISSAIAGDIAEGPCLAAKNTVSMYGMKGRVEVR' A
#
# COMPACT_ATOMS: atom_id res chain seq x y z
N MET A 1 1.65 11.01 5.40
CA MET A 1 0.81 10.86 4.20
C MET A 1 -0.67 10.85 4.58
N ASN A 2 -1.48 11.61 3.87
CA ASN A 2 -2.94 11.62 4.08
C ASN A 2 -3.60 10.81 2.96
N ILE A 3 -4.30 9.73 3.33
CA ILE A 3 -4.94 8.83 2.36
C ILE A 3 -6.46 9.00 2.30
N GLY A 4 -7.01 9.90 3.11
CA GLY A 4 -8.45 10.13 3.19
C GLY A 4 -9.16 9.21 4.16
N ASP A 5 -10.35 9.62 4.59
CA ASP A 5 -11.08 8.95 5.67
C ASP A 5 -11.47 7.52 5.34
N ARG A 6 -11.84 7.25 4.09
CA ARG A 6 -12.27 5.90 3.66
C ARG A 6 -11.13 4.90 3.77
N LEU A 7 -9.95 5.23 3.24
CA LEU A 7 -8.81 4.34 3.29
C LEU A 7 -8.27 4.19 4.71
N GLU A 8 -8.28 5.26 5.50
CA GLU A 8 -7.88 5.17 6.91
C GLU A 8 -8.81 4.25 7.70
N ALA A 9 -10.12 4.32 7.46
CA ALA A 9 -11.09 3.43 8.11
C ALA A 9 -10.80 1.97 7.78
N ILE A 10 -10.50 1.66 6.52
CA ILE A 10 -10.11 0.32 6.10
C ILE A 10 -8.80 -0.09 6.76
N GLY A 11 -7.81 0.81 6.77
CA GLY A 11 -6.51 0.54 7.36
C GLY A 11 -6.57 0.21 8.85
N LYS A 12 -7.48 0.84 9.58
CA LYS A 12 -7.67 0.58 11.01
C LYS A 12 -8.15 -0.83 11.30
N LEU A 13 -8.79 -1.49 10.34
CA LEU A 13 -9.25 -2.87 10.47
C LEU A 13 -8.13 -3.90 10.26
N VAL A 14 -6.98 -3.48 9.72
CA VAL A 14 -5.87 -4.39 9.44
C VAL A 14 -5.16 -4.75 10.75
N PRO A 15 -4.99 -6.06 11.06
CA PRO A 15 -4.27 -6.46 12.27
C PRO A 15 -2.81 -6.03 12.24
N VAL A 16 -2.28 -5.65 13.41
CA VAL A 16 -0.87 -5.30 13.55
C VAL A 16 0.02 -6.52 13.34
N GLY A 17 1.11 -6.36 12.60
CA GLY A 17 2.12 -7.40 12.42
C GLY A 17 1.86 -8.34 11.25
N CYS A 18 0.75 -8.20 10.54
CA CYS A 18 0.47 -9.09 9.41
C CYS A 18 1.19 -8.64 8.13
N THR A 19 1.27 -9.54 7.16
CA THR A 19 1.59 -9.21 5.77
C THR A 19 0.28 -8.84 5.08
N PHE A 20 0.31 -7.79 4.25
CA PHE A 20 -0.90 -7.23 3.66
C PHE A 20 -0.87 -7.35 2.14
N ALA A 21 -1.96 -7.81 1.55
CA ALA A 21 -2.13 -7.83 0.10
C ALA A 21 -3.30 -6.92 -0.27
N ASP A 22 -3.07 -5.99 -1.19
CA ASP A 22 -4.05 -5.03 -1.65
C ASP A 22 -4.32 -5.24 -3.14
N ILE A 23 -5.43 -5.88 -3.45
CA ILE A 23 -5.85 -6.15 -4.82
C ILE A 23 -6.68 -4.96 -5.32
N GLY A 24 -6.36 -4.44 -6.52
CA GLY A 24 -6.93 -3.20 -7.00
C GLY A 24 -6.35 -2.01 -6.27
N THR A 25 -5.06 -2.05 -6.03
CA THR A 25 -4.35 -1.10 -5.16
C THR A 25 -4.35 0.34 -5.67
N ASP A 26 -4.54 0.51 -6.97
CA ASP A 26 -4.46 1.80 -7.64
C ASP A 26 -3.07 2.44 -7.43
N HIS A 27 -2.93 3.40 -6.53
CA HIS A 27 -1.66 4.10 -6.28
C HIS A 27 -0.84 3.50 -5.12
N ALA A 28 -1.24 2.38 -4.57
CA ALA A 28 -0.60 1.75 -3.40
C ALA A 28 -0.58 2.64 -2.14
N TYR A 29 -1.51 3.57 -2.03
CA TYR A 29 -1.55 4.48 -0.88
C TYR A 29 -1.81 3.75 0.43
N LEU A 30 -2.73 2.78 0.43
CA LEU A 30 -3.06 2.04 1.65
C LEU A 30 -1.89 1.18 2.15
N PRO A 31 -1.24 0.35 1.32
CA PRO A 31 -0.08 -0.40 1.78
C PRO A 31 1.05 0.48 2.31
N VAL A 32 1.37 1.57 1.62
CA VAL A 32 2.43 2.49 2.05
C VAL A 32 2.06 3.16 3.37
N TRP A 33 0.81 3.59 3.53
CA TRP A 33 0.33 4.18 4.78
C TRP A 33 0.44 3.21 5.96
N LEU A 34 0.05 1.94 5.75
CA LEU A 34 0.16 0.91 6.78
C LEU A 34 1.60 0.66 7.20
N LEU A 35 2.55 0.68 6.25
CA LEU A 35 3.97 0.56 6.54
C LEU A 35 4.48 1.76 7.33
N GLU A 36 4.06 2.97 6.96
CA GLU A 36 4.43 4.19 7.69
C GLU A 36 3.92 4.17 9.14
N GLN A 37 2.73 3.61 9.36
CA GLN A 37 2.15 3.49 10.70
C GLN A 37 2.79 2.36 11.51
N GLY A 38 3.63 1.54 10.90
CA GLY A 38 4.23 0.39 11.56
C GLY A 38 3.26 -0.76 11.82
N LYS A 39 2.11 -0.79 11.14
CA LYS A 39 1.11 -1.84 11.35
C LYS A 39 1.46 -3.14 10.65
N ILE A 40 2.17 -3.08 9.54
CA ILE A 40 2.55 -4.25 8.75
C ILE A 40 4.05 -4.20 8.46
N SER A 41 4.65 -5.35 8.15
CA SER A 41 6.08 -5.46 7.85
C SER A 41 6.37 -5.42 6.35
N SER A 42 5.44 -5.90 5.53
CA SER A 42 5.57 -5.92 4.08
C SER A 42 4.20 -6.02 3.45
N ALA A 43 4.12 -5.70 2.15
CA ALA A 43 2.86 -5.73 1.44
C ALA A 43 3.05 -6.15 -0.03
N ILE A 44 1.97 -6.66 -0.61
CA ILE A 44 1.84 -6.88 -2.05
C ILE A 44 0.75 -5.94 -2.53
N ALA A 45 1.07 -5.08 -3.50
CA ALA A 45 0.11 -4.16 -4.10
C ALA A 45 -0.12 -4.62 -5.54
N GLY A 46 -1.34 -5.03 -5.86
CA GLY A 46 -1.67 -5.62 -7.15
C GLY A 46 -2.75 -4.85 -7.90
N ASP A 47 -2.61 -4.80 -9.22
CA ASP A 47 -3.65 -4.32 -10.11
C ASP A 47 -3.50 -4.98 -11.46
N ILE A 48 -4.63 -5.18 -12.17
CA ILE A 48 -4.61 -5.80 -13.50
C ILE A 48 -4.34 -4.77 -14.60
N ALA A 49 -4.48 -3.49 -14.32
CA ALA A 49 -4.27 -2.42 -15.28
C ALA A 49 -2.83 -1.87 -15.19
N GLU A 50 -2.24 -1.57 -16.34
CA GLU A 50 -0.85 -1.08 -16.41
C GLU A 50 -0.69 0.29 -15.78
N GLY A 51 -1.62 1.21 -16.03
CA GLY A 51 -1.55 2.56 -15.48
C GLY A 51 -1.51 2.59 -13.94
N PRO A 52 -2.45 1.93 -13.25
CA PRO A 52 -2.41 1.81 -11.80
C PRO A 52 -1.15 1.13 -11.27
N CYS A 53 -0.62 0.12 -11.97
CA CYS A 53 0.64 -0.52 -11.57
C CYS A 53 1.80 0.47 -11.59
N LEU A 54 1.89 1.30 -12.62
CA LEU A 54 2.92 2.34 -12.70
C LEU A 54 2.75 3.37 -11.59
N ALA A 55 1.52 3.80 -11.34
CA ALA A 55 1.23 4.74 -10.26
C ALA A 55 1.60 4.17 -8.88
N ALA A 56 1.32 2.88 -8.67
CA ALA A 56 1.69 2.20 -7.43
C ALA A 56 3.21 2.15 -7.25
N LYS A 57 3.96 1.82 -8.30
CA LYS A 57 5.42 1.81 -8.26
C LYS A 57 5.99 3.18 -7.94
N ASN A 58 5.40 4.23 -8.51
CA ASN A 58 5.81 5.61 -8.22
C ASN A 58 5.59 5.97 -6.75
N THR A 59 4.42 5.63 -6.20
CA THR A 59 4.11 5.87 -4.78
C THR A 59 5.10 5.14 -3.87
N VAL A 60 5.34 3.87 -4.13
CA VAL A 60 6.28 3.05 -3.36
C VAL A 60 7.68 3.66 -3.38
N SER A 61 8.13 4.09 -4.54
CA SER A 61 9.44 4.72 -4.70
C SER A 61 9.52 6.06 -3.96
N MET A 62 8.48 6.88 -4.09
CA MET A 62 8.42 8.22 -3.49
C MET A 62 8.52 8.16 -1.96
N TYR A 63 7.93 7.15 -1.34
CA TYR A 63 7.94 6.99 0.11
C TYR A 63 9.02 6.03 0.62
N GLY A 64 9.95 5.62 -0.24
CA GLY A 64 11.10 4.81 0.15
C GLY A 64 10.76 3.38 0.55
N MET A 65 9.71 2.80 -0.01
CA MET A 65 9.19 1.49 0.39
C MET A 65 9.49 0.36 -0.61
N LYS A 66 10.42 0.56 -1.53
CA LYS A 66 10.70 -0.40 -2.61
C LYS A 66 10.98 -1.83 -2.14
N GLY A 67 11.70 -1.99 -1.04
CA GLY A 67 12.02 -3.31 -0.50
C GLY A 67 10.92 -3.92 0.36
N ARG A 68 9.85 -3.20 0.60
CA ARG A 68 8.78 -3.61 1.52
C ARG A 68 7.42 -3.76 0.85
N VAL A 69 7.24 -3.22 -0.35
CA VAL A 69 6.03 -3.38 -1.15
C VAL A 69 6.39 -3.99 -2.50
N GLU A 70 5.83 -5.15 -2.79
CA GLU A 70 5.94 -5.77 -4.10
C GLU A 70 4.72 -5.33 -4.93
N VAL A 71 4.95 -4.72 -6.09
CA VAL A 71 3.88 -4.30 -7.01
C VAL A 71 3.76 -5.34 -8.13
N ARG A 72 2.55 -5.82 -8.34
CA ARG A 72 2.26 -6.84 -9.35
C ARG A 72 1.19 -6.40 -10.34
#